data_dad59e8cb9d4f5fcafca8dcb772ebff0
#
_entry.id   dad59e8cb9d4f5fcafca8dcb772ebff0
#
_cell.length_a   1.000
_cell.length_b   1.000
_cell.length_c   1.000
_cell.angle_alpha   90.00
_cell.angle_beta   90.00
_cell.angle_gamma   90.00
#
_symmetry.space_group_name_H-M   'P 1'
#
loop_
_entity.id
_entity.type
_entity.pdbx_description
1 polymer ?
#
loop_
_entity_poly.entity_id
_entity_poly.type
_entity_poly.pdbx_seq_one_letter_code
_entity_poly.pdbx_strand_id
1 'polypeptide(L)'
;MPGAPAQSPVEVEAGMRALLARRSAELERGATPVGWKIGFNTPAIQAHFGISGAVVGYLTDTTVKDAGEPIDLSGWQRPALEVEVAIRVDDNGGVGALGPALELVDLDLPFDRLEPILAGNVFHRGVVFGPEWESADLRELAVAVVKDGAQVADGRLGERPEATIRVVRTFLEAHGARLRPGERIIAGSLIAPMDIAPGDRLDVSFGALGSLSVAFC
;
A
#
# COMPACT_ATOMS: atom_id res chain seq x y z
N MET A 1 22.55 -10.17 -13.48
CA MET A 1 22.68 -9.34 -12.28
C MET A 1 23.15 -10.24 -11.15
N PRO A 2 24.26 -9.95 -10.44
CA PRO A 2 24.58 -10.68 -9.22
C PRO A 2 23.42 -10.47 -8.23
N GLY A 3 22.87 -11.56 -7.67
CA GLY A 3 21.79 -11.49 -6.71
C GLY A 3 22.20 -10.64 -5.51
N ALA A 4 21.30 -9.79 -5.02
CA ALA A 4 21.51 -9.08 -3.77
C ALA A 4 21.83 -10.09 -2.65
N PRO A 5 22.72 -9.78 -1.72
CA PRO A 5 22.98 -10.65 -0.59
C PRO A 5 21.69 -10.88 0.19
N ALA A 6 21.41 -12.12 0.59
CA ALA A 6 20.27 -12.44 1.43
C ALA A 6 20.28 -11.50 2.65
N GLN A 7 19.19 -10.73 2.81
CA GLN A 7 19.04 -9.79 3.93
C GLN A 7 18.96 -10.60 5.21
N SER A 8 19.71 -10.22 6.22
CA SER A 8 19.67 -10.95 7.49
C SER A 8 18.33 -10.63 8.20
N PRO A 9 17.77 -11.57 8.96
CA PRO A 9 16.61 -11.31 9.82
C PRO A 9 16.79 -10.07 10.72
N VAL A 10 18.02 -9.74 11.08
CA VAL A 10 18.41 -8.58 11.89
C VAL A 10 18.11 -7.26 11.16
N GLU A 11 18.31 -7.18 9.84
CA GLU A 11 18.02 -5.96 9.05
C GLU A 11 16.52 -5.72 8.92
N VAL A 12 15.73 -6.78 8.72
CA VAL A 12 14.25 -6.69 8.73
C VAL A 12 13.75 -6.19 10.08
N GLU A 13 14.29 -6.76 11.18
CA GLU A 13 13.91 -6.39 12.54
C GLU A 13 14.30 -4.94 12.88
N ALA A 14 15.49 -4.51 12.45
CA ALA A 14 15.94 -3.13 12.65
C ALA A 14 15.06 -2.12 11.88
N GLY A 15 14.76 -2.41 10.62
CA GLY A 15 13.88 -1.59 9.78
C GLY A 15 12.46 -1.48 10.35
N MET A 16 11.89 -2.62 10.80
CA MET A 16 10.56 -2.63 11.43
C MET A 16 10.52 -1.89 12.76
N ARG A 17 11.55 -2.01 13.57
CA ARG A 17 11.65 -1.23 14.82
C ARG A 17 11.66 0.28 14.53
N ALA A 18 12.41 0.71 13.54
CA ALA A 18 12.46 2.11 13.12
C ALA A 18 11.11 2.59 12.57
N LEU A 19 10.44 1.78 11.72
CA LEU A 19 9.11 2.05 11.19
C LEU A 19 8.08 2.23 12.33
N LEU A 20 8.02 1.31 13.28
CA LEU A 20 7.06 1.38 14.39
C LEU A 20 7.36 2.55 15.35
N ALA A 21 8.64 2.88 15.56
CA ALA A 21 9.03 4.06 16.34
C ALA A 21 8.60 5.35 15.63
N ARG A 22 8.77 5.45 14.30
CA ARG A 22 8.27 6.57 13.51
C ARG A 22 6.76 6.70 13.59
N ARG A 23 6.01 5.59 13.42
CA ARG A 23 4.55 5.58 13.60
C ARG A 23 4.15 6.10 14.98
N SER A 24 4.78 5.61 16.05
CA SER A 24 4.48 6.06 17.41
C SER A 24 4.70 7.56 17.57
N ALA A 25 5.81 8.09 17.06
CA ALA A 25 6.09 9.52 17.10
C ALA A 25 5.09 10.37 16.29
N GLU A 26 4.54 9.85 15.18
CA GLU A 26 3.47 10.52 14.44
C GLU A 26 2.17 10.56 15.25
N LEU A 27 1.79 9.45 15.89
CA LEU A 27 0.61 9.38 16.74
C LEU A 27 0.72 10.29 17.98
N GLU A 28 1.90 10.38 18.61
CA GLU A 28 2.17 11.29 19.72
C GLU A 28 2.05 12.77 19.31
N ARG A 29 2.29 13.10 18.04
CA ARG A 29 2.07 14.44 17.48
C ARG A 29 0.64 14.70 17.04
N GLY A 30 -0.27 13.77 17.28
CA GLY A 30 -1.71 13.92 17.05
C GLY A 30 -2.23 13.28 15.77
N ALA A 31 -1.41 12.54 15.00
CA ALA A 31 -1.91 11.76 13.87
C ALA A 31 -2.84 10.64 14.35
N THR A 32 -3.85 10.33 13.56
CA THR A 32 -4.81 9.24 13.82
C THR A 32 -4.43 8.00 13.01
N PRO A 33 -4.38 6.80 13.63
CA PRO A 33 -4.13 5.58 12.89
C PRO A 33 -5.27 5.28 11.92
N VAL A 34 -4.94 5.00 10.66
CA VAL A 34 -5.89 4.59 9.62
C VAL A 34 -5.79 3.10 9.35
N GLY A 35 -4.58 2.55 9.40
CA GLY A 35 -4.38 1.14 9.16
C GLY A 35 -2.96 0.79 8.70
N TRP A 36 -2.88 -0.14 7.74
CA TRP A 36 -1.64 -0.77 7.31
C TRP A 36 -1.62 -0.97 5.79
N LYS A 37 -0.42 -1.15 5.25
CA LYS A 37 -0.20 -1.49 3.85
C LYS A 37 0.65 -2.75 3.73
N ILE A 38 0.42 -3.57 2.70
CA ILE A 38 1.32 -4.64 2.31
C ILE A 38 2.27 -4.13 1.24
N GLY A 39 3.57 -4.39 1.42
CA GLY A 39 4.58 -4.20 0.40
C GLY A 39 5.35 -5.48 0.13
N PHE A 40 5.99 -5.57 -1.02
CA PHE A 40 6.86 -6.69 -1.41
C PHE A 40 6.17 -8.06 -1.36
N ASN A 41 4.93 -8.10 -1.82
CA ASN A 41 4.07 -9.29 -1.81
C ASN A 41 4.32 -10.25 -2.99
N THR A 42 5.23 -9.95 -3.92
CA THR A 42 5.54 -10.83 -5.05
C THR A 42 6.77 -11.70 -4.79
N PRO A 43 6.79 -12.97 -5.27
CA PRO A 43 7.95 -13.85 -5.09
C PRO A 43 9.26 -13.27 -5.63
N ALA A 44 9.19 -12.48 -6.71
CA ALA A 44 10.38 -11.89 -7.33
C ALA A 44 11.08 -10.88 -6.40
N ILE A 45 10.31 -9.96 -5.78
CA ILE A 45 10.86 -8.96 -4.87
C ILE A 45 11.29 -9.59 -3.54
N GLN A 46 10.58 -10.63 -3.08
CA GLN A 46 10.96 -11.38 -1.89
C GLN A 46 12.28 -12.11 -2.10
N ALA A 47 12.46 -12.75 -3.25
CA ALA A 47 13.73 -13.39 -3.60
C ALA A 47 14.88 -12.36 -3.74
N HIS A 48 14.58 -11.17 -4.28
CA HIS A 48 15.56 -10.09 -4.41
C HIS A 48 16.12 -9.65 -3.04
N PHE A 49 15.25 -9.49 -2.05
CA PHE A 49 15.64 -9.10 -0.70
C PHE A 49 15.94 -10.29 0.23
N GLY A 50 15.80 -11.53 -0.22
CA GLY A 50 16.00 -12.73 0.60
C GLY A 50 15.02 -12.85 1.78
N ILE A 51 13.81 -12.30 1.64
CA ILE A 51 12.74 -12.38 2.65
C ILE A 51 11.75 -13.50 2.30
N SER A 52 11.11 -14.08 3.32
CA SER A 52 10.19 -15.21 3.16
C SER A 52 8.72 -14.82 3.08
N GLY A 53 8.40 -13.52 3.08
CA GLY A 53 7.03 -13.02 3.03
C GLY A 53 6.97 -11.52 2.76
N ALA A 54 5.75 -11.01 2.63
CA ALA A 54 5.50 -9.59 2.46
C ALA A 54 5.91 -8.80 3.71
N VAL A 55 6.19 -7.51 3.52
CA VAL A 55 6.44 -6.55 4.60
C VAL A 55 5.22 -5.67 4.80
N VAL A 56 5.13 -5.00 5.95
CA VAL A 56 3.98 -4.16 6.31
C VAL A 56 4.45 -2.76 6.65
N GLY A 57 3.82 -1.76 6.03
CA GLY A 57 3.90 -0.35 6.38
C GLY A 57 2.64 0.11 7.11
N TYR A 58 2.62 1.34 7.62
CA TYR A 58 1.47 1.92 8.32
C TYR A 58 0.82 3.07 7.53
N LEU A 59 -0.45 3.32 7.84
CA LEU A 59 -1.24 4.43 7.31
C LEU A 59 -1.73 5.30 8.46
N THR A 60 -1.60 6.62 8.31
CA THR A 60 -2.17 7.63 9.21
C THR A 60 -3.02 8.62 8.42
N ASP A 61 -3.91 9.34 9.09
CA ASP A 61 -4.75 10.37 8.47
C ASP A 61 -3.94 11.47 7.78
N THR A 62 -2.71 11.72 8.22
CA THR A 62 -1.81 12.72 7.63
C THR A 62 -1.40 12.39 6.18
N THR A 63 -1.51 11.13 5.78
CA THR A 63 -1.19 10.66 4.43
C THR A 63 -2.42 10.34 3.57
N VAL A 64 -3.63 10.43 4.13
CA VAL A 64 -4.87 10.30 3.35
C VAL A 64 -5.03 11.54 2.47
N LYS A 65 -5.26 11.31 1.19
CA LYS A 65 -5.46 12.34 0.17
C LYS A 65 -6.90 12.36 -0.32
N ASP A 66 -7.39 13.54 -0.66
CA ASP A 66 -8.71 13.71 -1.28
C ASP A 66 -8.57 13.54 -2.80
N ALA A 67 -9.41 12.66 -3.38
CA ALA A 67 -9.46 12.47 -4.84
C ALA A 67 -9.97 13.72 -5.58
N GLY A 68 -10.72 14.59 -4.91
CA GLY A 68 -11.27 15.83 -5.48
C GLY A 68 -10.25 16.96 -5.66
N GLU A 69 -9.09 16.87 -5.01
CA GLU A 69 -8.05 17.89 -5.04
C GLU A 69 -6.79 17.37 -5.76
N PRO A 70 -6.13 18.22 -6.57
CA PRO A 70 -4.85 17.82 -7.17
C PRO A 70 -3.80 17.50 -6.09
N ILE A 71 -3.12 16.38 -6.26
CA ILE A 71 -2.10 15.90 -5.33
C ILE A 71 -0.76 16.54 -5.72
N ASP A 72 -0.18 17.28 -4.77
CA ASP A 72 1.12 17.92 -4.95
C ASP A 72 2.25 16.88 -4.87
N LEU A 73 3.04 16.80 -5.96
CA LEU A 73 4.23 15.96 -6.07
C LEU A 73 5.54 16.74 -5.84
N SER A 74 5.47 17.99 -5.41
CA SER A 74 6.66 18.80 -5.17
C SER A 74 7.60 18.15 -4.14
N GLY A 75 8.89 18.07 -4.47
CA GLY A 75 9.89 17.44 -3.62
C GLY A 75 9.99 15.92 -3.70
N TRP A 76 9.10 15.24 -4.44
CA TRP A 76 9.22 13.80 -4.69
C TRP A 76 10.26 13.53 -5.77
N GLN A 77 11.00 12.43 -5.64
CA GLN A 77 12.09 12.09 -6.56
C GLN A 77 11.67 11.15 -7.68
N ARG A 78 10.89 10.13 -7.33
CA ARG A 78 10.38 9.10 -8.25
C ARG A 78 8.95 8.71 -7.87
N PRO A 79 7.99 9.66 -8.05
CA PRO A 79 6.61 9.41 -7.69
C PRO A 79 5.99 8.31 -8.56
N ALA A 80 5.30 7.38 -7.92
CA ALA A 80 4.55 6.33 -8.61
C ALA A 80 3.21 6.08 -7.93
N LEU A 81 2.27 5.53 -8.70
CA LEU A 81 0.94 5.13 -8.25
C LEU A 81 0.81 3.61 -8.28
N GLU A 82 0.25 3.07 -7.22
CA GLU A 82 -0.13 1.67 -7.08
C GLU A 82 -1.65 1.55 -6.94
N VAL A 83 -2.25 0.60 -7.67
CA VAL A 83 -3.70 0.37 -7.70
C VAL A 83 -4.02 -0.81 -6.80
N GLU A 84 -4.80 -0.59 -5.75
CA GLU A 84 -5.00 -1.55 -4.67
C GLU A 84 -6.46 -1.72 -4.27
N VAL A 85 -6.75 -2.79 -3.53
CA VAL A 85 -8.00 -2.94 -2.79
C VAL A 85 -7.77 -2.62 -1.32
N ALA A 86 -8.59 -1.73 -0.78
CA ALA A 86 -8.67 -1.50 0.66
C ALA A 86 -9.61 -2.51 1.31
N ILE A 87 -9.18 -3.08 2.43
CA ILE A 87 -9.94 -4.01 3.26
C ILE A 87 -10.15 -3.34 4.61
N ARG A 88 -11.39 -3.03 4.99
CA ARG A 88 -11.71 -2.60 6.36
C ARG A 88 -11.93 -3.81 7.25
N VAL A 89 -11.25 -3.84 8.38
CA VAL A 89 -11.35 -4.94 9.36
C VAL A 89 -12.61 -4.79 10.19
N ASP A 90 -13.40 -5.86 10.33
CA ASP A 90 -14.58 -5.89 11.18
C ASP A 90 -14.26 -6.08 12.68
N ASP A 91 -15.29 -6.05 13.53
CA ASP A 91 -15.15 -6.20 14.99
C ASP A 91 -14.63 -7.58 15.42
N ASN A 92 -14.76 -8.59 14.55
CA ASN A 92 -14.27 -9.95 14.78
C ASN A 92 -12.87 -10.17 14.19
N GLY A 93 -12.31 -9.13 13.54
CA GLY A 93 -11.02 -9.19 12.88
C GLY A 93 -11.05 -9.88 11.49
N GLY A 94 -12.23 -9.98 10.89
CA GLY A 94 -12.47 -10.44 9.53
C GLY A 94 -12.61 -9.27 8.54
N VAL A 95 -13.11 -9.60 7.34
CA VAL A 95 -13.41 -8.60 6.30
C VAL A 95 -14.73 -7.91 6.62
N GLY A 96 -14.69 -6.61 6.94
CA GLY A 96 -15.87 -5.80 7.20
C GLY A 96 -16.38 -5.07 5.96
N ALA A 97 -15.47 -4.54 5.16
CA ALA A 97 -15.82 -3.91 3.88
C ALA A 97 -14.61 -3.92 2.95
N LEU A 98 -14.89 -3.70 1.66
CA LEU A 98 -13.90 -3.61 0.59
C LEU A 98 -14.13 -2.34 -0.20
N GLY A 99 -13.06 -1.73 -0.67
CA GLY A 99 -13.15 -0.52 -1.51
C GLY A 99 -11.93 -0.35 -2.39
N PRO A 100 -11.99 0.54 -3.39
CA PRO A 100 -10.84 0.89 -4.17
C PRO A 100 -9.88 1.76 -3.37
N ALA A 101 -8.59 1.59 -3.63
CA ALA A 101 -7.54 2.44 -3.08
C ALA A 101 -6.45 2.72 -4.12
N LEU A 102 -5.86 3.90 -4.03
CA LEU A 102 -4.67 4.26 -4.80
C LEU A 102 -3.58 4.62 -3.79
N GLU A 103 -2.50 3.85 -3.76
CA GLU A 103 -1.33 4.20 -2.99
C GLU A 103 -0.38 5.06 -3.83
N LEU A 104 0.15 6.08 -3.20
CA LEU A 104 1.15 6.98 -3.77
C LEU A 104 2.47 6.70 -3.08
N VAL A 105 3.47 6.35 -3.85
CA VAL A 105 4.81 6.02 -3.35
C VAL A 105 5.85 6.92 -4.00
N ASP A 106 6.92 7.21 -3.27
CA ASP A 106 8.11 7.84 -3.84
C ASP A 106 9.27 6.84 -3.77
N LEU A 107 9.63 6.27 -4.91
CA LEU A 107 10.67 5.24 -5.04
C LEU A 107 12.06 5.87 -4.98
N ASP A 108 12.29 6.72 -3.98
CA ASP A 108 13.47 7.59 -3.79
C ASP A 108 14.70 6.86 -3.22
N LEU A 109 14.54 5.61 -2.77
CA LEU A 109 15.62 4.80 -2.24
C LEU A 109 16.03 3.69 -3.22
N PRO A 110 17.32 3.35 -3.29
CA PRO A 110 17.76 2.22 -4.09
C PRO A 110 17.23 0.90 -3.53
N PHE A 111 16.91 -0.06 -4.43
CA PHE A 111 16.40 -1.40 -4.10
C PHE A 111 17.54 -2.38 -3.75
N ASP A 112 18.50 -1.96 -2.94
CA ASP A 112 19.66 -2.77 -2.53
C ASP A 112 19.66 -3.12 -1.04
N ARG A 113 18.96 -2.32 -0.20
CA ARG A 113 18.87 -2.52 1.25
C ARG A 113 17.44 -2.35 1.74
N LEU A 114 16.95 -3.39 2.42
CA LEU A 114 15.56 -3.41 2.93
C LEU A 114 15.37 -2.54 4.17
N GLU A 115 16.36 -2.46 5.07
CA GLU A 115 16.26 -1.68 6.32
C GLU A 115 15.84 -0.23 6.11
N PRO A 116 16.50 0.60 5.26
CA PRO A 116 16.08 1.99 5.05
C PRO A 116 14.71 2.10 4.38
N ILE A 117 14.34 1.16 3.50
CA ILE A 117 13.02 1.13 2.87
C ILE A 117 11.93 0.88 3.91
N LEU A 118 12.13 -0.08 4.82
CA LEU A 118 11.22 -0.33 5.93
C LEU A 118 11.12 0.89 6.86
N ALA A 119 12.26 1.43 7.30
CA ALA A 119 12.31 2.63 8.14
C ALA A 119 11.62 3.84 7.49
N GLY A 120 11.64 3.94 6.16
CA GLY A 120 10.96 4.93 5.34
C GLY A 120 9.47 4.66 5.10
N ASN A 121 8.88 3.66 5.77
CA ASN A 121 7.50 3.24 5.61
C ASN A 121 7.20 2.65 4.20
N VAL A 122 8.15 1.88 3.67
CA VAL A 122 8.00 1.14 2.41
C VAL A 122 7.58 2.07 1.26
N PHE A 123 8.29 3.20 1.11
CA PHE A 123 8.05 4.23 0.10
C PHE A 123 6.73 5.02 0.20
N HIS A 124 5.88 4.73 1.18
CA HIS A 124 4.56 5.35 1.33
C HIS A 124 4.64 6.87 1.47
N ARG A 125 3.84 7.60 0.68
CA ARG A 125 3.66 9.06 0.76
C ARG A 125 2.21 9.48 0.85
N GLY A 126 1.27 8.67 0.35
CA GLY A 126 -0.13 8.98 0.40
C GLY A 126 -1.03 7.82 0.00
N VAL A 127 -2.30 7.93 0.34
CA VAL A 127 -3.34 7.00 -0.08
C VAL A 127 -4.64 7.74 -0.34
N VAL A 128 -5.30 7.39 -1.44
CA VAL A 128 -6.67 7.81 -1.77
C VAL A 128 -7.58 6.61 -1.57
N PHE A 129 -8.63 6.76 -0.79
CA PHE A 129 -9.66 5.73 -0.62
C PHE A 129 -10.93 6.10 -1.38
N GLY A 130 -11.56 5.10 -1.97
CA GLY A 130 -12.89 5.23 -2.54
C GLY A 130 -14.00 4.72 -1.60
N PRO A 131 -15.23 4.59 -2.14
CA PRO A 131 -16.36 4.05 -1.39
C PRO A 131 -16.11 2.63 -0.89
N GLU A 132 -16.68 2.30 0.26
CA GLU A 132 -16.60 0.96 0.85
C GLU A 132 -17.89 0.18 0.65
N TRP A 133 -17.78 -1.11 0.43
CA TRP A 133 -18.88 -2.06 0.22
C TRP A 133 -18.75 -3.22 1.21
N GLU A 134 -19.76 -3.45 2.04
CA GLU A 134 -19.77 -4.55 3.02
C GLU A 134 -19.80 -5.93 2.35
N SER A 135 -20.33 -6.01 1.14
CA SER A 135 -20.30 -7.23 0.34
C SER A 135 -19.98 -6.89 -1.12
N ALA A 136 -18.90 -7.45 -1.64
CA ALA A 136 -18.54 -7.35 -3.04
C ALA A 136 -18.03 -8.71 -3.54
N ASP A 137 -18.44 -9.08 -4.75
CA ASP A 137 -17.88 -10.27 -5.41
C ASP A 137 -16.57 -9.87 -6.11
N LEU A 138 -15.48 -10.33 -5.54
CA LEU A 138 -14.14 -10.05 -6.05
C LEU A 138 -13.58 -11.14 -6.99
N ARG A 139 -14.33 -12.22 -7.26
CA ARG A 139 -13.82 -13.36 -8.05
C ARG A 139 -13.37 -12.97 -9.45
N GLU A 140 -14.01 -11.96 -10.01
CA GLU A 140 -13.71 -11.41 -11.35
C GLU A 140 -13.23 -9.95 -11.27
N LEU A 141 -12.70 -9.52 -10.12
CA LEU A 141 -12.24 -8.16 -9.98
C LEU A 141 -11.08 -7.89 -10.95
N ALA A 142 -11.35 -7.04 -11.91
CA ALA A 142 -10.37 -6.48 -12.83
C ALA A 142 -10.29 -4.97 -12.63
N VAL A 143 -9.09 -4.43 -12.73
CA VAL A 143 -8.84 -3.00 -12.71
C VAL A 143 -8.34 -2.55 -14.07
N ALA A 144 -8.64 -1.30 -14.43
CA ALA A 144 -8.14 -0.67 -15.64
C ALA A 144 -7.76 0.79 -15.32
N VAL A 145 -6.60 1.20 -15.78
CA VAL A 145 -6.11 2.58 -15.62
C VAL A 145 -6.14 3.27 -16.96
N VAL A 146 -6.79 4.42 -17.00
CA VAL A 146 -6.87 5.32 -18.16
C VAL A 146 -6.11 6.60 -17.84
N LYS A 147 -5.19 6.96 -18.71
CA LYS A 147 -4.45 8.23 -18.69
C LYS A 147 -4.71 8.93 -20.02
N ASP A 148 -5.15 10.20 -19.95
CA ASP A 148 -5.44 11.03 -21.14
C ASP A 148 -6.37 10.34 -22.18
N GLY A 149 -7.35 9.58 -21.68
CA GLY A 149 -8.34 8.88 -22.52
C GLY A 149 -7.85 7.55 -23.12
N ALA A 150 -6.62 7.13 -22.85
CA ALA A 150 -6.07 5.84 -23.28
C ALA A 150 -5.87 4.88 -22.10
N GLN A 151 -6.26 3.61 -22.27
CA GLN A 151 -5.92 2.59 -21.27
C GLN A 151 -4.42 2.31 -21.28
N VAL A 152 -3.77 2.50 -20.13
CA VAL A 152 -2.31 2.37 -19.97
C VAL A 152 -1.90 1.17 -19.13
N ALA A 153 -2.80 0.65 -18.30
CA ALA A 153 -2.54 -0.55 -17.49
C ALA A 153 -3.85 -1.28 -17.18
N ASP A 154 -3.73 -2.56 -16.87
CA ASP A 154 -4.79 -3.40 -16.32
C ASP A 154 -4.22 -4.44 -15.36
N GLY A 155 -5.08 -4.96 -14.49
CA GLY A 155 -4.70 -5.96 -13.49
C GLY A 155 -5.90 -6.74 -12.96
N ARG A 156 -5.61 -7.76 -12.16
CA ARG A 156 -6.63 -8.60 -11.52
C ARG A 156 -6.25 -8.85 -10.07
N LEU A 157 -7.26 -9.07 -9.24
CA LEU A 157 -7.03 -9.45 -7.85
C LEU A 157 -6.36 -10.83 -7.79
N GLY A 158 -5.21 -10.91 -7.11
CA GLY A 158 -4.44 -12.15 -6.94
C GLY A 158 -4.78 -12.92 -5.68
N GLU A 159 -4.86 -12.24 -4.54
CA GLU A 159 -5.09 -12.85 -3.23
C GLU A 159 -6.48 -12.52 -2.66
N ARG A 160 -6.98 -13.44 -1.84
CA ARG A 160 -8.23 -13.22 -1.11
C ARG A 160 -8.02 -12.28 0.07
N PRO A 161 -8.97 -11.36 0.35
CA PRO A 161 -8.87 -10.41 1.46
C PRO A 161 -8.58 -11.05 2.81
N GLU A 162 -9.14 -12.23 3.08
CA GLU A 162 -8.91 -12.96 4.34
C GLU A 162 -7.45 -13.45 4.48
N ALA A 163 -6.80 -13.80 3.36
CA ALA A 163 -5.38 -14.17 3.37
C ALA A 163 -4.51 -12.95 3.69
N THR A 164 -4.83 -11.81 3.09
CA THR A 164 -4.18 -10.52 3.36
C THR A 164 -4.28 -10.15 4.85
N ILE A 165 -5.47 -10.21 5.45
CA ILE A 165 -5.66 -9.95 6.89
C ILE A 165 -4.77 -10.86 7.74
N ARG A 166 -4.71 -12.16 7.42
CA ARG A 166 -3.85 -13.10 8.16
C ARG A 166 -2.37 -12.74 8.08
N VAL A 167 -1.89 -12.39 6.88
CA VAL A 167 -0.49 -11.99 6.67
C VAL A 167 -0.16 -10.76 7.52
N VAL A 168 -0.98 -9.71 7.44
CA VAL A 168 -0.78 -8.46 8.21
C VAL A 168 -0.82 -8.75 9.71
N ARG A 169 -1.80 -9.49 10.19
CA ARG A 169 -1.94 -9.82 11.62
C ARG A 169 -0.71 -10.56 12.13
N THR A 170 -0.31 -11.66 11.47
CA THR A 170 0.87 -12.45 11.86
C THR A 170 2.14 -11.60 11.87
N PHE A 171 2.31 -10.77 10.84
CA PHE A 171 3.47 -9.90 10.74
C PHE A 171 3.52 -8.86 11.88
N LEU A 172 2.40 -8.20 12.17
CA LEU A 172 2.33 -7.20 13.24
C LEU A 172 2.57 -7.82 14.62
N GLU A 173 1.96 -8.98 14.89
CA GLU A 173 2.15 -9.70 16.16
C GLU A 173 3.62 -10.10 16.39
N ALA A 174 4.31 -10.54 15.34
CA ALA A 174 5.74 -10.86 15.40
C ALA A 174 6.62 -9.64 15.75
N HIS A 175 6.13 -8.42 15.49
CA HIS A 175 6.86 -7.17 15.78
C HIS A 175 6.24 -6.36 16.92
N GLY A 176 5.38 -6.98 17.76
CA GLY A 176 4.79 -6.33 18.94
C GLY A 176 3.69 -5.30 18.63
N ALA A 177 3.16 -5.28 17.40
CA ALA A 177 2.04 -4.46 16.98
C ALA A 177 0.76 -5.29 16.81
N ARG A 178 -0.38 -4.63 16.57
CA ARG A 178 -1.67 -5.30 16.43
C ARG A 178 -2.53 -4.63 15.37
N LEU A 179 -3.24 -5.45 14.60
CA LEU A 179 -4.34 -5.03 13.74
C LEU A 179 -5.61 -4.86 14.58
N ARG A 180 -6.29 -3.73 14.40
CA ARG A 180 -7.49 -3.37 15.18
C ARG A 180 -8.74 -3.34 14.31
N PRO A 181 -9.93 -3.60 14.89
CA PRO A 181 -11.20 -3.33 14.22
C PRO A 181 -11.27 -1.90 13.71
N GLY A 182 -11.88 -1.72 12.53
CA GLY A 182 -11.99 -0.43 11.86
C GLY A 182 -10.75 0.02 11.07
N GLU A 183 -9.57 -0.53 11.36
CA GLU A 183 -8.38 -0.23 10.54
C GLU A 183 -8.53 -0.78 9.12
N ARG A 184 -7.92 -0.08 8.16
CA ARG A 184 -7.86 -0.48 6.75
C ARG A 184 -6.54 -1.18 6.44
N ILE A 185 -6.59 -2.11 5.51
CA ILE A 185 -5.37 -2.70 4.90
C ILE A 185 -5.46 -2.43 3.40
N ILE A 186 -4.45 -1.78 2.82
CA ILE A 186 -4.27 -1.82 1.38
C ILE A 186 -3.44 -3.04 1.02
N ALA A 187 -3.97 -3.83 0.05
CA ALA A 187 -3.67 -5.27 -0.07
C ALA A 187 -2.49 -5.60 -0.99
N GLY A 188 -1.76 -4.59 -1.44
CA GLY A 188 -0.71 -4.70 -2.44
C GLY A 188 -1.21 -4.47 -3.86
N SER A 189 -0.34 -3.92 -4.70
CA SER A 189 -0.72 -3.43 -6.02
C SER A 189 -1.17 -4.53 -6.97
N LEU A 190 -2.25 -4.26 -7.69
CA LEU A 190 -2.83 -5.12 -8.73
C LEU A 190 -2.15 -4.95 -10.09
N ILE A 191 -1.33 -3.90 -10.22
CA ILE A 191 -0.53 -3.57 -11.40
C ILE A 191 0.92 -3.30 -10.96
N ALA A 192 1.85 -3.26 -11.91
CA ALA A 192 3.18 -2.70 -11.60
C ALA A 192 3.07 -1.23 -11.19
N PRO A 193 3.88 -0.73 -10.25
CA PRO A 193 3.91 0.68 -9.93
C PRO A 193 4.07 1.52 -11.19
N MET A 194 3.23 2.53 -11.36
CA MET A 194 3.17 3.36 -12.56
C MET A 194 3.71 4.75 -12.26
N ASP A 195 4.71 5.18 -13.01
CA ASP A 195 5.26 6.54 -12.87
C ASP A 195 4.18 7.60 -13.11
N ILE A 196 4.13 8.61 -12.24
CA ILE A 196 3.23 9.76 -12.31
C ILE A 196 4.03 11.06 -12.30
N ALA A 197 3.47 12.11 -12.90
CA ALA A 197 4.11 13.42 -13.00
C ALA A 197 3.10 14.56 -12.79
N PRO A 198 3.56 15.76 -12.42
CA PRO A 198 2.71 16.95 -12.40
C PRO A 198 2.01 17.16 -13.73
N GLY A 199 0.70 17.39 -13.70
CA GLY A 199 -0.17 17.54 -14.87
C GLY A 199 -0.88 16.24 -15.29
N ASP A 200 -0.47 15.08 -14.79
CA ASP A 200 -1.16 13.82 -15.07
C ASP A 200 -2.56 13.78 -14.46
N ARG A 201 -3.50 13.15 -15.18
CA ARG A 201 -4.83 12.78 -14.70
C ARG A 201 -5.08 11.32 -15.00
N LEU A 202 -5.49 10.58 -13.98
CA LEU A 202 -5.75 9.15 -14.08
C LEU A 202 -7.17 8.83 -13.64
N ASP A 203 -7.87 8.03 -14.45
CA ASP A 203 -9.15 7.42 -14.12
C ASP A 203 -8.93 5.92 -13.95
N VAL A 204 -9.25 5.39 -12.77
CA VAL A 204 -9.04 3.98 -12.42
C VAL A 204 -10.36 3.31 -12.14
N SER A 205 -10.70 2.31 -12.93
CA SER A 205 -11.89 1.46 -12.73
C SER A 205 -11.51 0.24 -11.90
N PHE A 206 -12.35 -0.09 -10.93
CA PHE A 206 -12.24 -1.28 -10.08
C PHE A 206 -13.46 -2.21 -10.25
N GLY A 207 -14.06 -2.20 -11.44
CA GLY A 207 -15.22 -3.03 -11.71
C GLY A 207 -16.35 -2.81 -10.70
N ALA A 208 -16.74 -3.86 -9.99
CA ALA A 208 -17.83 -3.81 -9.00
C ALA A 208 -17.56 -2.89 -7.80
N LEU A 209 -16.31 -2.54 -7.51
CA LEU A 209 -15.96 -1.61 -6.43
C LEU A 209 -16.05 -0.13 -6.85
N GLY A 210 -16.38 0.17 -8.13
CA GLY A 210 -16.50 1.55 -8.61
C GLY A 210 -15.22 2.08 -9.26
N SER A 211 -14.99 3.38 -9.15
CA SER A 211 -13.84 4.04 -9.78
C SER A 211 -13.28 5.16 -8.90
N LEU A 212 -12.02 5.51 -9.16
CA LEU A 212 -11.34 6.66 -8.59
C LEU A 212 -10.70 7.48 -9.71
N SER A 213 -10.77 8.80 -9.59
CA SER A 213 -10.06 9.74 -10.46
C SER A 213 -9.13 10.59 -9.62
N VAL A 214 -7.89 10.76 -10.06
CA VAL A 214 -6.88 11.58 -9.38
C VAL A 214 -6.15 12.46 -10.39
N ALA A 215 -5.71 13.63 -9.92
CA ALA A 215 -4.89 14.55 -10.69
C ALA A 215 -3.66 14.94 -9.87
N PHE A 216 -2.59 15.29 -10.54
CA PHE A 216 -1.31 15.63 -9.92
C PHE A 216 -0.83 17.02 -10.34
N CYS A 217 -0.16 17.74 -9.42
CA CYS A 217 0.41 19.07 -9.68
C CYS A 217 1.83 19.21 -9.10
#